data_cd02593c9fccf41e0456d76762c3b3fb
#
_entry.id   cd02593c9fccf41e0456d76762c3b3fb
#
_cell.length_a   1.000
_cell.length_b   1.000
_cell.length_c   1.000
_cell.angle_alpha   90.00
_cell.angle_beta   90.00
_cell.angle_gamma   90.00
#
_symmetry.space_group_name_H-M   'P 1'
#
loop_
_entity.id
_entity.type
_entity.pdbx_description
1 polymer ?
#
loop_
_entity_poly.entity_id
_entity_poly.type
_entity_poly.pdbx_seq_one_letter_code
_entity_poly.pdbx_strand_id
1 'polypeptide(L)'
;VALHAGIEIDGAEVCIVVIESTSKQTSIVDYIEHRITGETAEERITSLSEILQSNLSDVLRQGVDIVTSIPTRMTTLREISVPFTRDDIISKTIRYESEGHIPSVPIDDLIIEYIKCSESGDTSRLLISGVKKSTVELHLELLKAGSVDPVRIEIDATALATSLHVARPDLRSGRTLLIGMEAGHTTFVLLEEGRIAKIRSTSNHLPLSAVPALTTNMEAVSSEQPQGETETAGEFASLFEESEQDQATDAAEKLPIAVVSDDEFAKLSEELTTAPSMPPANPDEVIERLITEIDRTFAGILMRSPLDRIVVSGGAAADLGIADRLSEEYEVPAQQLRVCDGINSQLALDKIDRCNKSGAVATGLALQAAGQGLTDFDLRKEEYKYERRFSKLLPGLLLLGLVLWFISVSWLVSNHREKQFRRQEYETVRTNMSE
;
A
#
# COMPACT_ATOMS: atom_id res chain seq x y z
N VAL A 1 -2.31 12.70 -18.41
CA VAL A 1 -1.83 11.38 -18.02
C VAL A 1 -1.24 11.50 -16.64
N ALA A 2 -1.68 10.69 -15.70
CA ALA A 2 -1.12 10.62 -14.35
C ALA A 2 -0.61 9.20 -14.10
N LEU A 3 0.56 9.09 -13.48
CA LEU A 3 1.10 7.83 -13.02
C LEU A 3 0.76 7.62 -11.55
N HIS A 4 0.51 6.37 -11.18
CA HIS A 4 0.24 5.95 -9.81
C HIS A 4 0.95 4.63 -9.54
N ALA A 5 1.35 4.38 -8.30
CA ALA A 5 2.02 3.14 -7.96
C ALA A 5 1.40 2.49 -6.72
N GLY A 6 1.36 1.17 -6.75
CA GLY A 6 1.02 0.32 -5.60
C GLY A 6 2.23 -0.48 -5.19
N ILE A 7 2.52 -0.51 -3.90
CA ILE A 7 3.63 -1.28 -3.32
C ILE A 7 3.07 -2.23 -2.29
N GLU A 8 3.30 -3.49 -2.50
CA GLU A 8 3.02 -4.57 -1.55
C GLU A 8 4.33 -5.11 -1.01
N ILE A 9 4.39 -5.27 0.30
CA ILE A 9 5.50 -5.95 1.00
C ILE A 9 4.86 -7.05 1.83
N ASP A 10 5.10 -8.30 1.47
CA ASP A 10 4.62 -9.46 2.23
C ASP A 10 5.72 -10.50 2.42
N GLY A 11 6.14 -10.68 3.66
CA GLY A 11 7.26 -11.53 3.99
C GLY A 11 8.53 -11.08 3.25
N ALA A 12 9.16 -12.00 2.53
CA ALA A 12 10.39 -11.70 1.78
C ALA A 12 10.13 -11.19 0.35
N GLU A 13 8.90 -10.86 -0.02
CA GLU A 13 8.55 -10.48 -1.39
C GLU A 13 8.09 -9.01 -1.46
N VAL A 14 8.50 -8.32 -2.50
CA VAL A 14 8.07 -6.97 -2.83
C VAL A 14 7.49 -6.97 -4.22
N CYS A 15 6.22 -6.61 -4.33
CA CYS A 15 5.54 -6.38 -5.59
C CYS A 15 5.25 -4.90 -5.79
N ILE A 16 5.59 -4.37 -6.96
CA ILE A 16 5.33 -2.98 -7.34
C ILE A 16 4.58 -2.99 -8.67
N VAL A 17 3.45 -2.32 -8.71
CA VAL A 17 2.70 -2.08 -9.95
C VAL A 17 2.61 -0.59 -10.20
N VAL A 18 2.95 -0.18 -11.41
CA VAL A 18 2.77 1.19 -11.89
C VAL A 18 1.64 1.20 -12.90
N ILE A 19 0.69 2.08 -12.70
CA ILE A 19 -0.40 2.31 -13.65
C ILE A 19 -0.39 3.73 -14.19
N GLU A 20 -0.81 3.84 -15.42
CA GLU A 20 -1.09 5.09 -16.10
C GLU A 20 -2.59 5.31 -16.13
N SER A 21 -3.04 6.45 -15.62
CA SER A 21 -4.45 6.83 -15.57
C SER A 21 -4.72 8.05 -16.43
N THR A 22 -5.76 7.95 -17.26
CA THR A 22 -6.33 9.05 -18.04
C THR A 22 -7.81 9.18 -17.68
N SER A 23 -8.48 10.24 -18.13
CA SER A 23 -9.93 10.42 -17.92
C SER A 23 -10.79 9.31 -18.53
N LYS A 24 -10.24 8.47 -19.41
CA LYS A 24 -10.98 7.44 -20.15
C LYS A 24 -10.55 6.01 -19.86
N GLN A 25 -9.31 5.82 -19.43
CA GLN A 25 -8.69 4.49 -19.36
C GLN A 25 -7.58 4.45 -18.35
N THR A 26 -7.44 3.30 -17.71
CA THR A 26 -6.31 2.93 -16.84
C THR A 26 -5.57 1.76 -17.46
N SER A 27 -4.24 1.80 -17.45
CA SER A 27 -3.38 0.76 -18.02
C SER A 27 -2.23 0.44 -17.08
N ILE A 28 -1.91 -0.83 -16.93
CA ILE A 28 -0.72 -1.28 -16.22
C ILE A 28 0.48 -1.04 -17.13
N VAL A 29 1.43 -0.22 -16.70
CA VAL A 29 2.60 0.15 -17.50
C VAL A 29 3.88 -0.53 -17.03
N ASP A 30 3.98 -0.89 -15.75
CA ASP A 30 5.10 -1.68 -15.25
C ASP A 30 4.68 -2.60 -14.10
N TYR A 31 5.36 -3.74 -14.02
CA TYR A 31 5.27 -4.73 -12.97
C TYR A 31 6.69 -5.16 -12.56
N ILE A 32 6.95 -5.09 -11.26
CA ILE A 32 8.26 -5.38 -10.68
C ILE A 32 8.03 -6.29 -9.48
N GLU A 33 8.80 -7.35 -9.43
CA GLU A 33 8.77 -8.32 -8.34
C GLU A 33 10.20 -8.64 -7.92
N HIS A 34 10.48 -8.48 -6.65
CA HIS A 34 11.80 -8.75 -6.07
C HIS A 34 11.66 -9.48 -4.75
N ARG A 35 12.70 -10.24 -4.41
CA ARG A 35 12.82 -10.88 -3.12
C ARG A 35 13.78 -10.08 -2.23
N ILE A 36 13.34 -9.78 -1.02
CA ILE A 36 14.18 -9.20 0.04
C ILE A 36 15.16 -10.27 0.50
N THR A 37 16.43 -9.95 0.51
CA THR A 37 17.51 -10.84 0.91
C THR A 37 18.20 -10.31 2.16
N GLY A 38 18.79 -11.20 2.96
CA GLY A 38 19.52 -10.88 4.19
C GLY A 38 19.21 -11.85 5.32
N GLU A 39 20.17 -12.12 6.15
CA GLU A 39 20.04 -12.98 7.33
C GLU A 39 19.54 -12.17 8.55
N THR A 40 19.99 -10.92 8.65
CA THR A 40 19.61 -10.01 9.72
C THR A 40 18.49 -9.04 9.29
N ALA A 41 17.80 -8.42 10.26
CA ALA A 41 16.80 -7.39 9.99
C ALA A 41 17.39 -6.19 9.25
N GLU A 42 18.62 -5.76 9.63
CA GLU A 42 19.32 -4.64 8.99
C GLU A 42 19.66 -4.93 7.52
N GLU A 43 20.13 -6.14 7.23
CA GLU A 43 20.42 -6.55 5.85
C GLU A 43 19.12 -6.56 4.99
N ARG A 44 18.01 -7.05 5.55
CA ARG A 44 16.70 -7.04 4.87
C ARG A 44 16.20 -5.62 4.62
N ILE A 45 16.34 -4.71 5.59
CA ILE A 45 15.98 -3.30 5.41
C ILE A 45 16.84 -2.66 4.31
N THR A 46 18.14 -2.96 4.29
CA THR A 46 19.05 -2.47 3.24
C THR A 46 18.63 -2.99 1.87
N SER A 47 18.39 -4.30 1.76
CA SER A 47 17.92 -4.93 0.52
C SER A 47 16.60 -4.31 0.02
N LEU A 48 15.63 -4.11 0.92
CA LEU A 48 14.36 -3.44 0.60
C LEU A 48 14.59 -2.00 0.11
N SER A 49 15.43 -1.25 0.81
CA SER A 49 15.79 0.13 0.44
C SER A 49 16.40 0.21 -0.96
N GLU A 50 17.32 -0.70 -1.30
CA GLU A 50 17.94 -0.79 -2.62
C GLU A 50 16.90 -1.16 -3.71
N ILE A 51 16.01 -2.10 -3.44
CA ILE A 51 14.92 -2.48 -4.34
C ILE A 51 14.02 -1.27 -4.64
N LEU A 52 13.57 -0.56 -3.60
CA LEU A 52 12.69 0.59 -3.77
C LEU A 52 13.38 1.73 -4.50
N GLN A 53 14.63 2.06 -4.14
CA GLN A 53 15.38 3.16 -4.78
C GLN A 53 15.70 2.85 -6.25
N SER A 54 16.12 1.64 -6.57
CA SER A 54 16.48 1.27 -7.95
C SER A 54 15.27 1.25 -8.88
N ASN A 55 14.11 0.83 -8.39
CA ASN A 55 12.93 0.65 -9.23
C ASN A 55 11.96 1.85 -9.23
N LEU A 56 11.97 2.68 -8.19
CA LEU A 56 11.02 3.77 -8.04
C LEU A 56 11.62 5.17 -8.22
N SER A 57 12.94 5.31 -8.38
CA SER A 57 13.58 6.62 -8.44
C SER A 57 13.00 7.55 -9.53
N ASP A 58 12.72 7.01 -10.71
CA ASP A 58 12.14 7.78 -11.82
C ASP A 58 10.65 8.11 -11.59
N VAL A 59 9.92 7.19 -10.98
CA VAL A 59 8.51 7.35 -10.60
C VAL A 59 8.39 8.42 -9.51
N LEU A 60 9.25 8.37 -8.49
CA LEU A 60 9.28 9.34 -7.39
C LEU A 60 9.61 10.76 -7.86
N ARG A 61 10.54 10.92 -8.83
CA ARG A 61 10.86 12.23 -9.42
C ARG A 61 9.67 12.87 -10.12
N GLN A 62 8.76 12.09 -10.63
CA GLN A 62 7.53 12.57 -11.29
C GLN A 62 6.43 12.95 -10.30
N GLY A 63 6.64 12.78 -8.99
CA GLY A 63 5.67 13.13 -7.95
C GLY A 63 4.42 12.25 -7.97
N VAL A 64 4.59 10.99 -8.23
CA VAL A 64 3.54 9.96 -8.32
C VAL A 64 2.93 9.70 -6.95
N ASP A 65 1.62 9.54 -6.89
CA ASP A 65 0.93 9.11 -5.68
C ASP A 65 1.15 7.59 -5.51
N ILE A 66 1.66 7.20 -4.33
CA ILE A 66 1.96 5.82 -3.98
C ILE A 66 1.03 5.37 -2.87
N VAL A 67 0.45 4.19 -3.02
CA VAL A 67 -0.34 3.51 -1.98
C VAL A 67 0.32 2.18 -1.66
N THR A 68 0.32 1.82 -0.38
CA THR A 68 0.89 0.57 0.12
C THR A 68 -0.09 -0.14 1.05
N SER A 69 0.20 -1.37 1.44
CA SER A 69 -0.62 -2.13 2.38
C SER A 69 0.18 -2.70 3.54
N ILE A 70 -0.51 -2.84 4.67
CA ILE A 70 -0.10 -3.69 5.79
C ILE A 70 -0.84 -5.02 5.64
N PRO A 71 -0.17 -6.17 5.81
CA PRO A 71 -0.84 -7.47 5.74
C PRO A 71 -2.03 -7.57 6.72
N THR A 72 -3.16 -8.09 6.25
CA THR A 72 -4.39 -8.21 7.05
C THR A 72 -4.17 -9.04 8.33
N ARG A 73 -3.22 -9.97 8.34
CA ARG A 73 -2.84 -10.74 9.53
C ARG A 73 -2.34 -9.89 10.68
N MET A 74 -1.80 -8.70 10.40
CA MET A 74 -1.30 -7.75 11.41
C MET A 74 -2.40 -6.82 11.94
N THR A 75 -3.64 -7.05 11.55
CA THR A 75 -4.79 -6.23 11.94
C THR A 75 -5.77 -7.03 12.79
N THR A 76 -6.44 -6.35 13.71
CA THR A 76 -7.57 -6.92 14.46
C THR A 76 -8.87 -6.52 13.79
N LEU A 77 -9.56 -7.48 13.17
CA LEU A 77 -10.84 -7.24 12.52
C LEU A 77 -12.01 -7.66 13.41
N ARG A 78 -13.03 -6.80 13.56
CA ARG A 78 -14.27 -7.09 14.31
C ARG A 78 -15.49 -6.55 13.56
N GLU A 79 -16.59 -7.32 13.60
CA GLU A 79 -17.88 -6.87 13.10
C GLU A 79 -18.66 -6.23 14.25
N ILE A 80 -19.16 -5.01 14.03
CA ILE A 80 -20.02 -4.31 14.96
C ILE A 80 -21.25 -3.75 14.25
N SER A 81 -22.29 -3.44 15.01
CA SER A 81 -23.48 -2.74 14.54
C SER A 81 -23.63 -1.43 15.30
N VAL A 82 -23.82 -0.33 14.59
CA VAL A 82 -24.01 1.00 15.17
C VAL A 82 -25.38 1.56 14.79
N PRO A 83 -26.07 2.29 15.70
CA PRO A 83 -27.44 2.79 15.48
C PRO A 83 -27.44 4.10 14.68
N PHE A 84 -26.61 4.21 13.66
CA PHE A 84 -26.57 5.35 12.73
C PHE A 84 -26.00 4.93 11.38
N THR A 85 -26.41 5.63 10.32
CA THR A 85 -26.04 5.32 8.93
C THR A 85 -25.19 6.41 8.30
N ARG A 86 -25.12 7.61 8.91
CA ARG A 86 -24.37 8.74 8.39
C ARG A 86 -22.87 8.58 8.62
N ASP A 87 -22.06 8.65 7.57
CA ASP A 87 -20.59 8.46 7.63
C ASP A 87 -19.87 9.52 8.48
N ASP A 88 -20.40 10.77 8.50
CA ASP A 88 -19.84 11.84 9.32
C ASP A 88 -20.05 11.61 10.83
N ILE A 89 -21.08 10.85 11.22
CA ILE A 89 -21.32 10.43 12.61
C ILE A 89 -20.44 9.22 12.92
N ILE A 90 -20.47 8.21 12.06
CA ILE A 90 -19.68 6.98 12.23
C ILE A 90 -18.19 7.34 12.39
N SER A 91 -17.62 8.15 11.51
CA SER A 91 -16.21 8.53 11.56
C SER A 91 -15.79 9.24 12.85
N LYS A 92 -16.69 9.96 13.49
CA LYS A 92 -16.44 10.65 14.78
C LYS A 92 -16.56 9.73 15.99
N THR A 93 -17.41 8.70 15.91
CA THR A 93 -17.76 7.85 17.05
C THR A 93 -17.08 6.49 17.02
N ILE A 94 -16.61 6.06 15.86
CA ILE A 94 -16.09 4.70 15.62
C ILE A 94 -14.98 4.30 16.60
N ARG A 95 -14.11 5.23 17.00
CA ARG A 95 -13.04 4.96 17.95
C ARG A 95 -13.62 4.53 19.31
N TYR A 96 -14.64 5.24 19.82
CA TYR A 96 -15.29 4.92 21.09
C TYR A 96 -16.12 3.63 20.99
N GLU A 97 -16.83 3.45 19.88
CA GLU A 97 -17.60 2.22 19.63
C GLU A 97 -16.70 0.98 19.54
N SER A 98 -15.44 1.16 19.13
CA SER A 98 -14.45 0.08 18.97
C SER A 98 -13.82 -0.36 20.30
N GLU A 99 -13.79 0.48 21.33
CA GLU A 99 -13.07 0.25 22.59
C GLU A 99 -13.50 -1.06 23.28
N GLY A 100 -14.81 -1.34 23.31
CA GLY A 100 -15.33 -2.58 23.87
C GLY A 100 -15.13 -3.84 23.03
N HIS A 101 -14.72 -3.70 21.77
CA HIS A 101 -14.62 -4.80 20.82
C HIS A 101 -13.17 -5.26 20.55
N ILE A 102 -12.17 -4.46 20.95
CA ILE A 102 -10.74 -4.77 20.80
C ILE A 102 -10.06 -4.66 22.20
N PRO A 103 -10.32 -5.61 23.10
CA PRO A 103 -9.87 -5.48 24.50
C PRO A 103 -8.38 -5.79 24.71
N SER A 104 -7.69 -6.33 23.70
CA SER A 104 -6.32 -6.84 23.83
C SER A 104 -5.25 -5.75 23.87
N VAL A 105 -5.57 -4.53 23.38
CA VAL A 105 -4.64 -3.41 23.24
C VAL A 105 -5.38 -2.13 23.63
N PRO A 106 -4.76 -1.20 24.35
CA PRO A 106 -5.35 0.11 24.62
C PRO A 106 -5.75 0.80 23.33
N ILE A 107 -6.93 1.43 23.29
CA ILE A 107 -7.45 2.08 22.08
C ILE A 107 -6.54 3.23 21.61
N ASP A 108 -5.77 3.83 22.52
CA ASP A 108 -4.84 4.91 22.22
C ASP A 108 -3.59 4.43 21.46
N ASP A 109 -3.27 3.13 21.54
CA ASP A 109 -2.17 2.50 20.83
C ASP A 109 -2.61 1.93 19.46
N LEU A 110 -3.88 2.17 19.06
CA LEU A 110 -4.44 1.67 17.81
C LEU A 110 -4.83 2.80 16.87
N ILE A 111 -4.56 2.57 15.59
CA ILE A 111 -5.25 3.24 14.49
C ILE A 111 -6.51 2.45 14.18
N ILE A 112 -7.66 3.12 14.30
CA ILE A 112 -8.96 2.52 14.00
C ILE A 112 -9.46 3.00 12.65
N GLU A 113 -9.83 2.03 11.82
CA GLU A 113 -10.49 2.24 10.54
C GLU A 113 -11.72 1.34 10.41
N TYR A 114 -12.60 1.61 9.48
CA TYR A 114 -13.80 0.80 9.27
C TYR A 114 -14.20 0.70 7.80
N ILE A 115 -14.92 -0.38 7.51
CA ILE A 115 -15.61 -0.58 6.24
C ILE A 115 -17.10 -0.73 6.54
N LYS A 116 -17.95 0.04 5.88
CA LYS A 116 -19.40 -0.10 5.97
C LYS A 116 -19.85 -1.26 5.09
N CYS A 117 -20.23 -2.38 5.71
CA CYS A 117 -20.63 -3.60 5.01
C CYS A 117 -22.06 -3.55 4.51
N SER A 118 -23.00 -3.07 5.35
CA SER A 118 -24.41 -2.97 4.98
C SER A 118 -25.15 -1.97 5.88
N GLU A 119 -26.32 -1.54 5.41
CA GLU A 119 -27.28 -0.71 6.15
C GLU A 119 -28.63 -1.41 6.22
N SER A 120 -29.30 -1.29 7.38
CA SER A 120 -30.66 -1.81 7.58
C SER A 120 -31.42 -0.87 8.51
N GLY A 121 -32.40 -0.14 7.97
CA GLY A 121 -33.10 0.92 8.69
C GLY A 121 -32.11 2.00 9.13
N ASP A 122 -32.09 2.29 10.44
CA ASP A 122 -31.18 3.29 11.03
C ASP A 122 -29.85 2.69 11.54
N THR A 123 -29.56 1.42 11.21
CA THR A 123 -28.40 0.70 11.70
C THR A 123 -27.43 0.40 10.57
N SER A 124 -26.13 0.62 10.81
CA SER A 124 -25.04 0.18 9.93
C SER A 124 -24.28 -0.98 10.54
N ARG A 125 -23.99 -1.99 9.72
CA ARG A 125 -23.04 -3.04 10.05
C ARG A 125 -21.67 -2.65 9.52
N LEU A 126 -20.71 -2.58 10.42
CA LEU A 126 -19.35 -2.15 10.15
C LEU A 126 -18.38 -3.29 10.40
N LEU A 127 -17.37 -3.38 9.57
CA LEU A 127 -16.15 -4.14 9.84
C LEU A 127 -15.09 -3.13 10.33
N ILE A 128 -14.77 -3.17 11.61
CA ILE A 128 -13.70 -2.34 12.18
C ILE A 128 -12.36 -3.05 12.07
N SER A 129 -11.34 -2.27 11.82
CA SER A 129 -9.93 -2.69 11.79
C SER A 129 -9.15 -1.88 12.81
N GLY A 130 -8.47 -2.57 13.73
CA GLY A 130 -7.53 -1.98 14.66
C GLY A 130 -6.10 -2.42 14.31
N VAL A 131 -5.23 -1.47 14.04
CA VAL A 131 -3.81 -1.71 13.75
C VAL A 131 -2.97 -0.98 14.80
N LYS A 132 -1.96 -1.65 15.35
CA LYS A 132 -1.05 -1.01 16.30
C LYS A 132 -0.33 0.16 15.64
N LYS A 133 -0.23 1.27 16.35
CA LYS A 133 0.53 2.45 15.91
C LYS A 133 1.97 2.10 15.58
N SER A 134 2.62 1.26 16.40
CA SER A 134 3.98 0.77 16.16
C SER A 134 4.11 0.02 14.83
N THR A 135 3.08 -0.71 14.40
CA THR A 135 3.09 -1.40 13.09
C THR A 135 3.03 -0.41 11.92
N VAL A 136 2.20 0.63 12.04
CA VAL A 136 2.10 1.69 11.00
C VAL A 136 3.40 2.49 10.94
N GLU A 137 3.97 2.84 12.08
CA GLU A 137 5.23 3.57 12.21
C GLU A 137 6.38 2.80 11.54
N LEU A 138 6.56 1.54 11.94
CA LEU A 138 7.57 0.66 11.34
C LEU A 138 7.42 0.56 9.83
N HIS A 139 6.19 0.34 9.35
CA HIS A 139 5.93 0.24 7.90
C HIS A 139 6.33 1.52 7.16
N LEU A 140 6.05 2.69 7.74
CA LEU A 140 6.47 3.98 7.19
C LEU A 140 7.99 4.15 7.22
N GLU A 141 8.67 3.71 8.27
CA GLU A 141 10.13 3.77 8.39
C GLU A 141 10.83 2.88 7.37
N LEU A 142 10.33 1.65 7.17
CA LEU A 142 10.83 0.74 6.14
C LEU A 142 10.74 1.36 4.74
N LEU A 143 9.61 1.99 4.40
CA LEU A 143 9.42 2.67 3.13
C LEU A 143 10.28 3.94 3.00
N LYS A 144 10.43 4.69 4.10
CA LYS A 144 11.25 5.90 4.15
C LYS A 144 12.73 5.59 3.91
N ALA A 145 13.24 4.43 4.34
CA ALA A 145 14.60 3.97 4.02
C ALA A 145 14.80 3.89 2.49
N GLY A 146 13.77 3.48 1.74
CA GLY A 146 13.73 3.50 0.28
C GLY A 146 13.33 4.84 -0.35
N SER A 147 13.26 5.94 0.44
CA SER A 147 12.80 7.27 0.02
C SER A 147 11.34 7.32 -0.45
N VAL A 148 10.52 6.38 -0.02
CA VAL A 148 9.09 6.28 -0.35
C VAL A 148 8.26 6.86 0.80
N ASP A 149 7.35 7.79 0.48
CA ASP A 149 6.36 8.35 1.41
C ASP A 149 4.96 8.15 0.80
N PRO A 150 4.24 7.04 1.16
CA PRO A 150 2.98 6.71 0.54
C PRO A 150 1.89 7.69 0.96
N VAL A 151 0.97 8.03 0.04
CA VAL A 151 -0.15 8.93 0.32
C VAL A 151 -1.24 8.26 1.16
N ARG A 152 -1.28 6.92 1.16
CA ARG A 152 -2.28 6.09 1.85
C ARG A 152 -1.67 4.73 2.21
N ILE A 153 -2.15 4.15 3.29
CA ILE A 153 -1.85 2.77 3.70
C ILE A 153 -3.16 2.02 3.84
N GLU A 154 -3.29 0.91 3.13
CA GLU A 154 -4.44 0.00 3.20
C GLU A 154 -4.09 -1.31 3.90
N ILE A 155 -5.02 -2.26 3.89
CA ILE A 155 -4.74 -3.68 4.12
C ILE A 155 -4.81 -4.43 2.79
N ASP A 156 -4.07 -5.51 2.65
CA ASP A 156 -4.03 -6.34 1.44
C ASP A 156 -5.43 -6.79 0.99
N ALA A 157 -6.32 -7.12 1.95
CA ALA A 157 -7.70 -7.53 1.67
C ALA A 157 -8.51 -6.47 0.90
N THR A 158 -8.39 -5.19 1.24
CA THR A 158 -9.11 -4.11 0.54
C THR A 158 -8.54 -3.84 -0.83
N ALA A 159 -7.22 -3.93 -0.96
CA ALA A 159 -6.53 -3.80 -2.23
C ALA A 159 -6.88 -4.97 -3.17
N LEU A 160 -6.88 -6.20 -2.67
CA LEU A 160 -7.27 -7.37 -3.43
C LEU A 160 -8.72 -7.29 -3.92
N ALA A 161 -9.65 -6.84 -3.05
CA ALA A 161 -11.04 -6.61 -3.43
C ALA A 161 -11.18 -5.51 -4.49
N THR A 162 -10.38 -4.46 -4.41
CA THR A 162 -10.32 -3.39 -5.42
C THR A 162 -9.86 -3.93 -6.77
N SER A 163 -8.84 -4.78 -6.80
CA SER A 163 -8.38 -5.44 -8.02
C SER A 163 -9.46 -6.26 -8.69
N LEU A 164 -10.15 -7.11 -7.93
CA LEU A 164 -11.26 -7.89 -8.46
C LEU A 164 -12.38 -6.99 -8.99
N HIS A 165 -12.76 -5.97 -8.21
CA HIS A 165 -13.84 -5.05 -8.58
C HIS A 165 -13.59 -4.33 -9.89
N VAL A 166 -12.36 -3.93 -10.17
CA VAL A 166 -11.98 -3.21 -11.40
C VAL A 166 -11.70 -4.18 -12.55
N ALA A 167 -10.94 -5.25 -12.30
CA ALA A 167 -10.58 -6.20 -13.35
C ALA A 167 -11.78 -7.05 -13.82
N ARG A 168 -12.77 -7.30 -12.95
CA ARG A 168 -13.89 -8.19 -13.25
C ARG A 168 -15.24 -7.52 -12.92
N PRO A 169 -15.63 -6.51 -13.70
CA PRO A 169 -16.91 -5.82 -13.50
C PRO A 169 -18.13 -6.76 -13.66
N ASP A 170 -17.98 -7.87 -14.38
CA ASP A 170 -18.98 -8.93 -14.52
C ASP A 170 -19.23 -9.70 -13.21
N LEU A 171 -18.33 -9.65 -12.24
CA LEU A 171 -18.43 -10.33 -10.94
C LEU A 171 -18.93 -9.40 -9.81
N ARG A 172 -19.38 -8.19 -10.10
CA ARG A 172 -19.84 -7.24 -9.09
C ARG A 172 -21.21 -7.60 -8.51
N SER A 173 -22.01 -8.42 -9.19
CA SER A 173 -23.30 -8.89 -8.70
C SER A 173 -23.16 -10.26 -8.02
N GLY A 174 -24.05 -10.54 -7.06
CA GLY A 174 -24.10 -11.81 -6.34
C GLY A 174 -23.03 -11.91 -5.24
N ARG A 175 -22.78 -13.15 -4.79
CA ARG A 175 -21.89 -13.47 -3.68
C ARG A 175 -20.63 -14.13 -4.17
N THR A 176 -19.51 -13.47 -3.96
CA THR A 176 -18.18 -13.97 -4.36
C THR A 176 -17.30 -14.14 -3.13
N LEU A 177 -16.73 -15.32 -2.95
CA LEU A 177 -15.64 -15.54 -2.01
C LEU A 177 -14.32 -15.32 -2.74
N LEU A 178 -13.60 -14.26 -2.38
CA LEU A 178 -12.28 -13.95 -2.88
C LEU A 178 -11.25 -14.43 -1.87
N ILE A 179 -10.28 -15.23 -2.34
CA ILE A 179 -9.23 -15.84 -1.52
C ILE A 179 -7.88 -15.35 -2.02
N GLY A 180 -7.16 -14.61 -1.19
CA GLY A 180 -5.77 -14.21 -1.42
C GLY A 180 -4.83 -15.17 -0.70
N MET A 181 -3.93 -15.81 -1.42
CA MET A 181 -2.94 -16.74 -0.88
C MET A 181 -1.56 -16.13 -0.99
N GLU A 182 -1.19 -15.45 0.08
CA GLU A 182 0.08 -14.72 0.18
C GLU A 182 1.15 -15.54 0.94
N ALA A 183 2.37 -15.03 0.96
CA ALA A 183 3.53 -15.74 1.52
C ALA A 183 3.48 -15.88 3.08
N GLY A 184 2.59 -16.64 3.62
CA GLY A 184 2.51 -16.92 5.07
C GLY A 184 1.14 -16.67 5.67
N HIS A 185 0.19 -16.18 4.89
CA HIS A 185 -1.20 -16.06 5.32
C HIS A 185 -2.17 -16.22 4.16
N THR A 186 -3.41 -16.56 4.49
CA THR A 186 -4.50 -16.55 3.52
C THR A 186 -5.55 -15.56 3.97
N THR A 187 -5.94 -14.69 3.06
CA THR A 187 -6.96 -13.66 3.27
C THR A 187 -8.24 -14.06 2.54
N PHE A 188 -9.35 -14.05 3.25
CA PHE A 188 -10.69 -14.34 2.72
C PHE A 188 -11.50 -13.07 2.72
N VAL A 189 -12.04 -12.68 1.58
CA VAL A 189 -12.93 -11.54 1.43
C VAL A 189 -14.25 -12.02 0.84
N LEU A 190 -15.33 -11.94 1.62
CA LEU A 190 -16.67 -12.17 1.12
C LEU A 190 -17.21 -10.88 0.55
N LEU A 191 -17.54 -10.90 -0.73
CA LEU A 191 -18.20 -9.80 -1.44
C LEU A 191 -19.67 -10.13 -1.66
N GLU A 192 -20.54 -9.17 -1.37
CA GLU A 192 -21.97 -9.23 -1.64
C GLU A 192 -22.36 -8.00 -2.48
N GLU A 193 -22.91 -8.25 -3.66
CA GLU A 193 -23.27 -7.18 -4.62
C GLU A 193 -22.12 -6.19 -4.86
N GLY A 194 -20.90 -6.71 -5.00
CA GLY A 194 -19.70 -5.94 -5.24
C GLY A 194 -19.17 -5.13 -4.05
N ARG A 195 -19.71 -5.33 -2.84
CA ARG A 195 -19.26 -4.67 -1.60
C ARG A 195 -18.64 -5.68 -0.65
N ILE A 196 -17.67 -5.26 0.12
CA ILE A 196 -17.07 -6.09 1.15
C ILE A 196 -18.10 -6.33 2.26
N ALA A 197 -18.47 -7.59 2.46
CA ALA A 197 -19.38 -8.02 3.51
C ALA A 197 -18.63 -8.56 4.73
N LYS A 198 -17.47 -9.21 4.51
CA LYS A 198 -16.65 -9.80 5.58
C LYS A 198 -15.22 -9.97 5.10
N ILE A 199 -14.28 -9.79 6.02
CA ILE A 199 -12.86 -10.11 5.83
C ILE A 199 -12.41 -11.02 6.96
N ARG A 200 -11.59 -12.01 6.63
CA ARG A 200 -10.87 -12.86 7.57
C ARG A 200 -9.45 -13.10 7.04
N SER A 201 -8.49 -13.18 7.93
CA SER A 201 -7.16 -13.66 7.61
C SER A 201 -6.78 -14.76 8.57
N THR A 202 -6.11 -15.78 8.06
CA THR A 202 -5.55 -16.87 8.85
C THR A 202 -4.05 -16.90 8.62
N SER A 203 -3.28 -16.99 9.70
CA SER A 203 -1.85 -17.29 9.60
C SER A 203 -1.74 -18.74 9.14
N ASN A 204 -1.64 -18.94 7.86
CA ASN A 204 -1.43 -20.27 7.33
C ASN A 204 0.05 -20.57 7.42
N HIS A 205 0.37 -21.60 8.14
CA HIS A 205 1.63 -22.31 7.99
C HIS A 205 1.61 -23.11 6.67
N LEU A 206 1.07 -22.52 5.59
CA LEU A 206 1.15 -23.11 4.26
C LEU A 206 2.51 -22.75 3.67
N PRO A 207 3.38 -23.72 3.37
CA PRO A 207 4.70 -23.44 2.81
C PRO A 207 4.58 -23.08 1.33
N LEU A 208 4.06 -21.89 1.06
CA LEU A 208 3.89 -21.38 -0.30
C LEU A 208 5.21 -20.94 -0.93
N SER A 209 6.25 -20.72 -0.12
CA SER A 209 7.58 -20.30 -0.58
C SER A 209 8.46 -21.43 -1.12
N ALA A 210 7.97 -22.66 -1.20
CA ALA A 210 8.73 -23.82 -1.65
C ALA A 210 8.34 -24.36 -3.04
N VAL A 211 7.68 -23.57 -3.87
CA VAL A 211 7.61 -23.89 -5.30
C VAL A 211 9.01 -23.63 -5.87
N PRO A 212 9.76 -24.66 -6.31
CA PRO A 212 11.07 -24.42 -6.90
C PRO A 212 10.86 -23.51 -8.11
N ALA A 213 11.53 -22.35 -8.10
CA ALA A 213 11.68 -21.59 -9.33
C ALA A 213 12.14 -22.59 -10.39
N LEU A 214 11.39 -22.72 -11.49
CA LEU A 214 11.79 -23.50 -12.65
C LEU A 214 13.15 -22.93 -13.09
N THR A 215 14.22 -23.59 -12.62
CA THR A 215 15.58 -23.33 -13.04
C THR A 215 15.64 -23.62 -14.53
N THR A 216 15.60 -22.57 -15.31
CA THR A 216 16.09 -22.61 -16.68
C THR A 216 17.55 -23.05 -16.58
N ASN A 217 17.82 -24.28 -17.01
CA ASN A 217 19.16 -24.84 -17.14
C ASN A 217 20.03 -23.89 -17.95
N MET A 218 20.89 -23.14 -17.28
CA MET A 218 22.14 -22.68 -17.87
C MET A 218 23.24 -23.48 -17.21
N GLU A 219 23.93 -24.22 -18.06
CA GLU A 219 25.00 -25.16 -17.77
C GLU A 219 26.05 -24.56 -16.84
N ALA A 220 26.29 -25.27 -15.74
CA ALA A 220 27.39 -25.00 -14.82
C ALA A 220 28.74 -25.34 -15.52
N VAL A 221 29.56 -24.35 -15.72
CA VAL A 221 31.00 -24.54 -15.88
C VAL A 221 31.61 -24.61 -14.51
N SER A 222 32.14 -25.79 -14.21
CA SER A 222 32.91 -26.10 -13.02
C SER A 222 34.21 -25.34 -13.00
N SER A 223 34.59 -24.77 -11.85
CA SER A 223 35.99 -24.57 -11.49
C SER A 223 36.17 -24.63 -9.96
N GLU A 224 37.01 -25.57 -9.62
CA GLU A 224 37.66 -26.03 -8.43
C GLU A 224 37.90 -25.01 -7.30
N GLN A 225 37.72 -25.54 -6.09
CA GLN A 225 38.25 -24.98 -4.83
C GLN A 225 39.79 -25.06 -4.77
N PRO A 226 40.41 -24.24 -3.92
CA PRO A 226 41.26 -24.84 -2.89
C PRO A 226 40.97 -24.32 -1.45
N GLN A 227 41.15 -25.29 -0.55
CA GLN A 227 41.18 -25.15 0.90
C GLN A 227 42.41 -24.41 1.40
N GLY A 228 42.28 -23.77 2.56
CA GLY A 228 43.42 -23.26 3.36
C GLY A 228 42.96 -22.44 4.55
N GLU A 229 42.81 -23.06 5.64
CA GLU A 229 43.30 -22.93 7.04
C GLU A 229 43.47 -21.53 7.69
N THR A 230 42.73 -21.37 8.77
CA THR A 230 43.06 -21.04 10.21
C THR A 230 43.75 -19.72 10.61
N GLU A 231 43.15 -19.21 11.73
CA GLU A 231 43.74 -18.40 12.83
C GLU A 231 43.92 -16.90 12.56
N THR A 232 43.46 -15.98 13.38
CA THR A 232 43.61 -15.77 14.82
C THR A 232 42.76 -14.59 15.29
N ALA A 233 42.34 -14.67 16.54
CA ALA A 233 41.70 -13.63 17.33
C ALA A 233 42.62 -12.43 17.59
N GLY A 234 42.05 -11.26 17.77
CA GLY A 234 42.76 -10.14 18.39
C GLY A 234 42.06 -8.80 18.30
N GLU A 235 41.44 -8.42 19.41
CA GLU A 235 41.39 -7.09 20.00
C GLU A 235 41.37 -5.86 19.06
N PHE A 236 40.26 -5.15 19.07
CA PHE A 236 40.28 -3.69 19.15
C PHE A 236 39.02 -3.18 19.86
N ALA A 237 39.14 -3.09 21.17
CA ALA A 237 38.27 -2.21 21.96
C ALA A 237 38.98 -0.84 22.04
N SER A 238 38.17 0.17 22.19
CA SER A 238 38.52 1.57 22.45
C SER A 238 38.91 2.44 21.25
N LEU A 239 37.98 3.32 20.91
CA LEU A 239 38.20 4.75 20.61
C LEU A 239 36.88 5.42 20.18
N PHE A 240 36.08 5.84 21.15
CA PHE A 240 35.21 6.99 20.98
C PHE A 240 35.31 7.84 22.25
N GLU A 241 36.21 8.81 22.20
CA GLU A 241 36.17 9.98 23.06
C GLU A 241 35.33 11.08 22.38
N GLU A 242 34.62 11.77 23.24
CA GLU A 242 33.77 12.91 23.07
C GLU A 242 34.35 14.05 22.22
N SER A 243 33.48 14.72 21.47
CA SER A 243 33.61 16.18 21.27
C SER A 243 32.20 16.82 21.22
N GLU A 244 31.93 17.57 22.28
CA GLU A 244 30.83 18.53 22.39
C GLU A 244 31.02 19.78 21.50
N GLN A 245 29.86 20.48 21.29
CA GLN A 245 29.65 21.86 20.85
C GLN A 245 29.54 22.05 19.32
N ASP A 246 28.44 22.59 18.79
CA ASP A 246 27.83 23.86 19.11
C ASP A 246 26.36 23.97 18.62
N GLN A 247 25.65 24.86 19.28
CA GLN A 247 24.23 25.21 19.21
C GLN A 247 23.82 25.81 17.87
N ALA A 248 22.65 25.40 17.36
CA ALA A 248 21.73 26.32 16.69
C ALA A 248 20.28 25.87 16.96
N THR A 249 19.59 26.70 17.71
CA THR A 249 18.18 26.67 18.04
C THR A 249 17.32 26.77 16.79
N ASP A 250 16.44 25.77 16.59
CA ASP A 250 15.14 26.01 15.97
C ASP A 250 14.09 25.13 16.65
N ALA A 251 13.19 25.79 17.40
CA ALA A 251 12.19 25.18 18.25
C ALA A 251 10.98 24.82 17.38
N ALA A 252 10.97 23.58 16.88
CA ALA A 252 9.75 22.88 16.51
C ALA A 252 9.42 21.91 17.65
N GLU A 253 8.36 22.19 18.36
CA GLU A 253 7.80 21.44 19.47
C GLU A 253 7.45 20.02 18.99
N LYS A 254 8.39 19.08 19.15
CA LYS A 254 8.16 17.66 18.94
C LYS A 254 7.34 17.12 20.11
N LEU A 255 6.07 16.82 19.85
CA LEU A 255 5.30 15.89 20.68
C LEU A 255 6.08 14.58 20.82
N PRO A 256 6.09 13.92 21.99
CA PRO A 256 6.81 12.67 22.17
C PRO A 256 6.13 11.58 21.34
N ILE A 257 6.72 11.25 20.21
CA ILE A 257 6.43 10.03 19.47
C ILE A 257 6.88 8.89 20.39
N ALA A 258 6.02 7.92 20.64
CA ALA A 258 6.38 6.71 21.37
C ALA A 258 7.51 6.04 20.59
N VAL A 259 8.72 6.09 21.14
CA VAL A 259 9.88 5.48 20.51
C VAL A 259 9.71 3.98 20.61
N VAL A 260 9.45 3.31 19.49
CA VAL A 260 9.51 1.84 19.39
C VAL A 260 10.91 1.43 19.81
N SER A 261 11.03 0.48 20.74
CA SER A 261 12.36 0.03 21.17
C SER A 261 13.06 -0.69 20.00
N ASP A 262 14.40 -0.61 19.95
CA ASP A 262 15.19 -1.26 18.89
C ASP A 262 14.88 -2.76 18.78
N ASP A 263 14.61 -3.44 19.89
CA ASP A 263 14.22 -4.86 19.93
C ASP A 263 12.80 -5.09 19.34
N GLU A 264 11.86 -4.19 19.59
CA GLU A 264 10.49 -4.28 19.05
C GLU A 264 10.50 -3.94 17.56
N PHE A 265 11.29 -2.96 17.15
CA PHE A 265 11.52 -2.62 15.75
C PHE A 265 12.14 -3.81 14.98
N ALA A 266 13.19 -4.42 15.51
CA ALA A 266 13.82 -5.60 14.91
C ALA A 266 12.83 -6.76 14.76
N LYS A 267 12.04 -7.06 15.80
CA LYS A 267 11.05 -8.14 15.78
C LYS A 267 9.91 -7.88 14.79
N LEU A 268 9.37 -6.68 14.75
CA LEU A 268 8.31 -6.31 13.80
C LEU A 268 8.83 -6.25 12.36
N SER A 269 10.06 -5.77 12.15
CA SER A 269 10.70 -5.77 10.83
C SER A 269 10.94 -7.19 10.32
N GLU A 270 11.33 -8.10 11.22
CA GLU A 270 11.46 -9.51 10.91
C GLU A 270 10.10 -10.13 10.53
N GLU A 271 9.03 -9.83 11.26
CA GLU A 271 7.68 -10.32 10.98
C GLU A 271 7.14 -9.82 9.62
N LEU A 272 7.46 -8.56 9.24
CA LEU A 272 7.07 -7.98 7.96
C LEU A 272 7.90 -8.51 6.78
N THR A 273 9.18 -8.79 6.99
CA THR A 273 10.12 -9.08 5.90
C THR A 273 10.61 -10.53 5.84
N THR A 274 10.16 -11.39 6.77
CA THR A 274 10.58 -12.81 6.80
C THR A 274 9.43 -13.71 6.38
N ALA A 275 9.64 -14.51 5.34
CA ALA A 275 8.75 -15.60 5.03
C ALA A 275 8.93 -16.75 6.04
N PRO A 276 7.86 -17.32 6.58
CA PRO A 276 7.97 -18.45 7.49
C PRO A 276 8.67 -19.63 6.78
N SER A 277 9.78 -20.12 7.35
CA SER A 277 10.48 -21.30 6.83
C SER A 277 9.72 -22.56 7.23
N MET A 278 8.96 -23.14 6.30
CA MET A 278 8.31 -24.43 6.52
C MET A 278 8.71 -25.43 5.43
N PRO A 279 8.71 -26.74 5.75
CA PRO A 279 8.96 -27.76 4.73
C PRO A 279 7.87 -27.76 3.66
N PRO A 280 8.17 -28.17 2.42
CA PRO A 280 7.19 -28.24 1.35
C PRO A 280 6.03 -29.14 1.75
N ALA A 281 4.81 -28.59 1.81
CA ALA A 281 3.62 -29.36 2.09
C ALA A 281 3.16 -30.11 0.83
N ASN A 282 2.52 -31.24 1.04
CA ASN A 282 1.79 -31.92 -0.04
C ASN A 282 0.67 -30.98 -0.54
N PRO A 283 0.53 -30.75 -1.86
CA PRO A 283 -0.55 -29.95 -2.42
C PRO A 283 -1.95 -30.31 -1.90
N ASP A 284 -2.24 -31.58 -1.74
CA ASP A 284 -3.54 -32.06 -1.24
C ASP A 284 -3.76 -31.62 0.23
N GLU A 285 -2.72 -31.63 1.07
CA GLU A 285 -2.82 -31.18 2.45
C GLU A 285 -3.08 -29.66 2.56
N VAL A 286 -2.49 -28.88 1.66
CA VAL A 286 -2.75 -27.43 1.56
C VAL A 286 -4.22 -27.17 1.25
N ILE A 287 -4.77 -27.90 0.29
CA ILE A 287 -6.15 -27.75 -0.16
C ILE A 287 -7.13 -28.17 0.94
N GLU A 288 -6.90 -29.33 1.60
CA GLU A 288 -7.74 -29.79 2.71
C GLU A 288 -7.78 -28.80 3.88
N ARG A 289 -6.63 -28.22 4.22
CA ARG A 289 -6.57 -27.15 5.24
C ARG A 289 -7.33 -25.91 4.81
N LEU A 290 -7.22 -25.50 3.55
CA LEU A 290 -7.93 -24.36 3.01
C LEU A 290 -9.45 -24.57 3.08
N ILE A 291 -9.94 -25.73 2.66
CA ILE A 291 -11.36 -26.13 2.76
C ILE A 291 -11.82 -26.09 4.23
N THR A 292 -11.05 -26.68 5.13
CA THR A 292 -11.35 -26.65 6.58
C THR A 292 -11.46 -25.23 7.13
N GLU A 293 -10.57 -24.31 6.71
CA GLU A 293 -10.62 -22.91 7.15
C GLU A 293 -11.82 -22.16 6.55
N ILE A 294 -12.17 -22.41 5.29
CA ILE A 294 -13.38 -21.86 4.66
C ILE A 294 -14.62 -22.32 5.43
N ASP A 295 -14.74 -23.60 5.67
CA ASP A 295 -15.89 -24.18 6.38
C ASP A 295 -16.00 -23.64 7.81
N ARG A 296 -14.90 -23.62 8.55
CA ARG A 296 -14.87 -23.08 9.91
C ARG A 296 -15.27 -21.59 9.95
N THR A 297 -14.83 -20.82 8.95
CA THR A 297 -15.01 -19.37 8.94
C THR A 297 -16.38 -18.97 8.41
N PHE A 298 -16.88 -19.67 7.40
CA PHE A 298 -18.04 -19.25 6.64
C PHE A 298 -19.23 -20.19 6.73
N ALA A 299 -19.13 -21.38 7.36
CA ALA A 299 -20.21 -22.37 7.41
C ALA A 299 -21.57 -21.77 7.81
N GLY A 300 -21.62 -20.98 8.87
CA GLY A 300 -22.86 -20.34 9.32
C GLY A 300 -23.44 -19.31 8.34
N ILE A 301 -22.59 -18.76 7.45
CA ILE A 301 -22.99 -17.78 6.41
C ILE A 301 -23.38 -18.53 5.15
N LEU A 302 -22.60 -19.53 4.75
CA LEU A 302 -22.82 -20.33 3.55
C LEU A 302 -24.12 -21.16 3.65
N MET A 303 -24.45 -21.67 4.83
CA MET A 303 -25.73 -22.37 5.06
C MET A 303 -26.96 -21.50 4.85
N ARG A 304 -26.85 -20.17 5.09
CA ARG A 304 -27.99 -19.24 4.95
C ARG A 304 -28.13 -18.68 3.54
N SER A 305 -27.00 -18.53 2.86
CA SER A 305 -26.95 -17.95 1.52
C SER A 305 -25.73 -18.52 0.79
N PRO A 306 -25.94 -19.34 -0.24
CA PRO A 306 -24.86 -19.99 -0.98
C PRO A 306 -23.98 -18.95 -1.70
N LEU A 307 -22.77 -19.37 -2.06
CA LEU A 307 -21.90 -18.62 -2.95
C LEU A 307 -22.38 -18.77 -4.38
N ASP A 308 -22.18 -17.73 -5.18
CA ASP A 308 -22.36 -17.82 -6.62
C ASP A 308 -21.03 -18.22 -7.29
N ARG A 309 -19.89 -17.88 -6.66
CA ARG A 309 -18.56 -18.17 -7.21
C ARG A 309 -17.44 -18.01 -6.19
N ILE A 310 -16.29 -18.60 -6.53
CA ILE A 310 -15.03 -18.42 -5.79
C ILE A 310 -13.99 -17.84 -6.75
N VAL A 311 -13.20 -16.87 -6.26
CA VAL A 311 -12.06 -16.31 -7.00
C VAL A 311 -10.82 -16.46 -6.13
N VAL A 312 -9.76 -17.01 -6.68
CA VAL A 312 -8.49 -17.20 -5.97
C VAL A 312 -7.40 -16.30 -6.57
N SER A 313 -6.50 -15.83 -5.74
CA SER A 313 -5.35 -14.99 -6.11
C SER A 313 -4.11 -15.46 -5.38
N GLY A 314 -2.94 -15.17 -5.93
CA GLY A 314 -1.64 -15.56 -5.40
C GLY A 314 -0.95 -16.62 -6.26
N GLY A 315 0.38 -16.55 -6.29
CA GLY A 315 1.20 -17.45 -7.12
C GLY A 315 0.99 -18.92 -6.79
N ALA A 316 0.93 -19.26 -5.52
CA ALA A 316 0.68 -20.63 -5.07
C ALA A 316 -0.71 -21.15 -5.45
N ALA A 317 -1.73 -20.30 -5.45
CA ALA A 317 -3.07 -20.69 -5.88
C ALA A 317 -3.08 -21.12 -7.35
N ALA A 318 -2.30 -20.45 -8.19
CA ALA A 318 -2.15 -20.79 -9.60
C ALA A 318 -1.40 -22.12 -9.80
N ASP A 319 -0.31 -22.30 -9.10
CA ASP A 319 0.60 -23.41 -9.30
C ASP A 319 0.03 -24.75 -8.75
N LEU A 320 -0.85 -24.67 -7.74
CA LEU A 320 -1.49 -25.86 -7.13
C LEU A 320 -2.86 -26.22 -7.72
N GLY A 321 -3.37 -25.49 -8.70
CA GLY A 321 -4.69 -25.76 -9.29
C GLY A 321 -5.86 -25.66 -8.29
N ILE A 322 -5.73 -24.79 -7.30
CA ILE A 322 -6.68 -24.65 -6.18
C ILE A 322 -8.09 -24.30 -6.66
N ALA A 323 -8.21 -23.50 -7.72
CA ALA A 323 -9.52 -23.12 -8.25
C ALA A 323 -10.35 -24.34 -8.67
N ASP A 324 -9.75 -25.29 -9.38
CA ASP A 324 -10.46 -26.47 -9.86
C ASP A 324 -10.95 -27.33 -8.68
N ARG A 325 -10.12 -27.53 -7.66
CA ARG A 325 -10.46 -28.30 -6.45
C ARG A 325 -11.57 -27.64 -5.63
N LEU A 326 -11.53 -26.30 -5.47
CA LEU A 326 -12.58 -25.57 -4.79
C LEU A 326 -13.91 -25.59 -5.58
N SER A 327 -13.83 -25.58 -6.91
CA SER A 327 -15.02 -25.72 -7.75
C SER A 327 -15.68 -27.07 -7.60
N GLU A 328 -14.91 -28.16 -7.48
CA GLU A 328 -15.41 -29.52 -7.23
C GLU A 328 -16.02 -29.62 -5.83
N GLU A 329 -15.37 -29.10 -4.79
CA GLU A 329 -15.81 -29.23 -3.40
C GLU A 329 -17.07 -28.44 -3.08
N TYR A 330 -17.16 -27.20 -3.57
CA TYR A 330 -18.31 -26.31 -3.26
C TYR A 330 -19.40 -26.31 -4.33
N GLU A 331 -19.22 -27.06 -5.41
CA GLU A 331 -20.15 -27.12 -6.56
C GLU A 331 -20.49 -25.73 -7.14
N VAL A 332 -19.54 -24.78 -7.06
CA VAL A 332 -19.67 -23.43 -7.61
C VAL A 332 -18.50 -23.11 -8.55
N PRO A 333 -18.70 -22.26 -9.56
CA PRO A 333 -17.60 -21.83 -10.43
C PRO A 333 -16.46 -21.20 -9.60
N ALA A 334 -15.25 -21.73 -9.74
CA ALA A 334 -14.06 -21.13 -9.16
C ALA A 334 -13.03 -20.80 -10.25
N GLN A 335 -12.33 -19.68 -10.10
CA GLN A 335 -11.37 -19.21 -11.08
C GLN A 335 -10.24 -18.42 -10.43
N GLN A 336 -9.11 -18.34 -11.11
CA GLN A 336 -8.01 -17.48 -10.71
C GLN A 336 -8.29 -16.02 -11.13
N LEU A 337 -7.95 -15.07 -10.27
CA LEU A 337 -7.95 -13.66 -10.60
C LEU A 337 -6.75 -13.34 -11.52
N ARG A 338 -7.05 -12.92 -12.73
CA ARG A 338 -6.07 -12.48 -13.72
C ARG A 338 -6.30 -10.99 -14.00
N VAL A 339 -5.54 -10.14 -13.32
CA VAL A 339 -5.77 -8.68 -13.34
C VAL A 339 -5.50 -8.06 -14.71
N CYS A 340 -4.49 -8.56 -15.43
CA CYS A 340 -4.15 -8.06 -16.76
C CYS A 340 -5.16 -8.45 -17.86
N ASP A 341 -6.07 -9.39 -17.59
CA ASP A 341 -7.11 -9.76 -18.56
C ASP A 341 -8.27 -8.76 -18.53
N GLY A 342 -8.49 -8.08 -17.40
CA GLY A 342 -9.57 -7.10 -17.23
C GLY A 342 -9.11 -5.64 -17.21
N ILE A 343 -7.81 -5.39 -17.03
CA ILE A 343 -7.19 -4.07 -17.05
C ILE A 343 -6.22 -4.03 -18.21
N ASN A 344 -6.29 -2.99 -19.04
CA ASN A 344 -5.32 -2.85 -20.12
C ASN A 344 -3.88 -2.91 -19.60
N SER A 345 -3.04 -3.61 -20.32
CA SER A 345 -1.63 -3.80 -19.96
C SER A 345 -0.71 -3.49 -21.13
N GLN A 346 0.36 -2.76 -20.82
CA GLN A 346 1.46 -2.49 -21.75
C GLN A 346 2.69 -3.36 -21.44
N LEU A 347 2.53 -4.34 -20.54
CA LEU A 347 3.60 -5.24 -20.11
C LEU A 347 4.00 -6.23 -21.22
N ALA A 348 5.24 -6.68 -21.17
CA ALA A 348 5.68 -7.84 -21.94
C ALA A 348 4.98 -9.12 -21.44
N LEU A 349 4.86 -10.14 -22.33
CA LEU A 349 4.09 -11.35 -22.04
C LEU A 349 4.54 -12.09 -20.78
N ASP A 350 5.84 -12.14 -20.51
CA ASP A 350 6.42 -12.74 -19.32
C ASP A 350 6.04 -12.00 -18.03
N LYS A 351 5.98 -10.66 -18.09
CA LYS A 351 5.52 -9.81 -16.99
C LYS A 351 4.01 -9.93 -16.78
N ILE A 352 3.21 -10.11 -17.83
CA ILE A 352 1.76 -10.32 -17.73
C ILE A 352 1.45 -11.58 -16.92
N ASP A 353 2.13 -12.70 -17.20
CA ASP A 353 1.91 -13.94 -16.48
C ASP A 353 2.29 -13.82 -15.00
N ARG A 354 3.42 -13.19 -14.68
CA ARG A 354 3.84 -12.93 -13.30
C ARG A 354 2.88 -11.97 -12.58
N CYS A 355 2.49 -10.88 -13.22
CA CYS A 355 1.52 -9.94 -12.68
C CYS A 355 0.16 -10.60 -12.39
N ASN A 356 -0.31 -11.48 -13.28
CA ASN A 356 -1.53 -12.25 -13.07
C ASN A 356 -1.41 -13.28 -11.92
N LYS A 357 -0.20 -13.75 -11.60
CA LYS A 357 0.03 -14.65 -10.48
C LYS A 357 0.13 -13.93 -9.13
N SER A 358 0.97 -12.88 -9.04
CA SER A 358 1.35 -12.28 -7.76
C SER A 358 1.06 -10.77 -7.67
N GLY A 359 0.60 -10.12 -8.73
CA GLY A 359 0.44 -8.66 -8.78
C GLY A 359 -0.94 -8.13 -8.36
N ALA A 360 -1.83 -8.98 -7.86
CA ALA A 360 -3.22 -8.58 -7.63
C ALA A 360 -3.36 -7.51 -6.54
N VAL A 361 -2.70 -7.68 -5.40
CA VAL A 361 -2.73 -6.70 -4.30
C VAL A 361 -2.06 -5.40 -4.73
N ALA A 362 -0.84 -5.47 -5.28
CA ALA A 362 -0.13 -4.28 -5.75
C ALA A 362 -0.90 -3.52 -6.85
N THR A 363 -1.63 -4.24 -7.74
CA THR A 363 -2.54 -3.62 -8.72
C THR A 363 -3.68 -2.88 -8.04
N GLY A 364 -4.31 -3.48 -7.02
CA GLY A 364 -5.38 -2.82 -6.25
C GLY A 364 -4.91 -1.55 -5.55
N LEU A 365 -3.71 -1.57 -4.99
CA LEU A 365 -3.08 -0.39 -4.38
C LEU A 365 -2.82 0.73 -5.41
N ALA A 366 -2.34 0.37 -6.60
CA ALA A 366 -2.14 1.33 -7.67
C ALA A 366 -3.47 1.94 -8.16
N LEU A 367 -4.53 1.11 -8.29
CA LEU A 367 -5.88 1.56 -8.62
C LEU A 367 -6.46 2.49 -7.54
N GLN A 368 -6.20 2.19 -6.29
CA GLN A 368 -6.57 3.06 -5.16
C GLN A 368 -5.86 4.41 -5.26
N ALA A 369 -4.57 4.44 -5.59
CA ALA A 369 -3.81 5.67 -5.82
C ALA A 369 -4.40 6.51 -6.98
N ALA A 370 -5.00 5.84 -7.98
CA ALA A 370 -5.71 6.50 -9.09
C ALA A 370 -7.16 6.91 -8.75
N GLY A 371 -7.62 6.71 -7.51
CA GLY A 371 -8.97 7.04 -7.07
C GLY A 371 -10.04 6.06 -7.56
N GLN A 372 -9.66 4.83 -7.92
CA GLN A 372 -10.56 3.75 -8.34
C GLN A 372 -10.76 2.69 -7.26
N GLY A 373 -10.46 3.01 -6.02
CA GLY A 373 -10.61 2.11 -4.89
C GLY A 373 -12.06 1.71 -4.61
N LEU A 374 -12.23 0.49 -4.09
CA LEU A 374 -13.53 -0.01 -3.64
C LEU A 374 -13.96 0.61 -2.31
N THR A 375 -13.00 1.00 -1.49
CA THR A 375 -13.21 1.56 -0.14
C THR A 375 -12.37 2.82 0.07
N ASP A 376 -12.75 3.61 1.08
CA ASP A 376 -11.96 4.77 1.53
C ASP A 376 -11.04 4.40 2.72
N PHE A 377 -10.71 3.12 2.86
CA PHE A 377 -9.89 2.61 3.94
C PHE A 377 -8.49 3.23 3.91
N ASP A 378 -8.05 3.83 5.02
CA ASP A 378 -6.74 4.48 5.13
C ASP A 378 -6.22 4.45 6.57
N LEU A 379 -5.07 3.82 6.78
CA LEU A 379 -4.39 3.75 8.08
C LEU A 379 -3.48 4.96 8.33
N ARG A 380 -3.28 5.86 7.36
CA ARG A 380 -2.54 7.10 7.57
C ARG A 380 -3.41 8.16 8.23
N LYS A 381 -3.71 7.94 9.50
CA LYS A 381 -4.54 8.81 10.33
C LYS A 381 -3.75 9.37 11.51
N GLU A 382 -4.37 10.24 12.25
CA GLU A 382 -3.82 10.88 13.45
C GLU A 382 -2.43 11.50 13.16
N GLU A 383 -1.41 11.09 13.89
CA GLU A 383 -0.01 11.55 13.75
C GLU A 383 0.67 11.10 12.44
N TYR A 384 0.16 10.04 11.80
CA TYR A 384 0.72 9.51 10.54
C TYR A 384 0.07 10.09 9.30
N LYS A 385 -0.82 11.09 9.46
CA LYS A 385 -1.55 11.68 8.34
C LYS A 385 -0.59 12.22 7.30
N TYR A 386 -0.83 11.87 6.03
CA TYR A 386 -0.03 12.37 4.92
C TYR A 386 -0.21 13.89 4.77
N GLU A 387 0.85 14.63 4.96
CA GLU A 387 0.89 16.05 4.68
C GLU A 387 1.29 16.27 3.23
N ARG A 388 0.32 16.61 2.40
CA ARG A 388 0.62 16.99 1.00
C ARG A 388 1.60 18.14 1.02
N ARG A 389 2.87 17.89 0.73
CA ARG A 389 3.87 18.92 0.63
C ARG A 389 3.41 19.93 -0.42
N PHE A 390 3.50 21.20 -0.11
CA PHE A 390 3.17 22.33 -1.00
C PHE A 390 3.94 22.30 -2.33
N SER A 391 4.85 21.37 -2.52
CA SER A 391 5.66 21.19 -3.73
C SER A 391 4.82 21.06 -5.02
N LYS A 392 3.64 20.44 -4.96
CA LYS A 392 2.73 20.36 -6.13
C LYS A 392 2.04 21.71 -6.45
N LEU A 393 1.89 22.61 -5.46
CA LEU A 393 1.31 23.95 -5.65
C LEU A 393 2.36 25.00 -5.97
N LEU A 394 3.64 24.72 -5.65
CA LEU A 394 4.74 25.68 -5.81
C LEU A 394 4.88 26.22 -7.24
N PRO A 395 4.89 25.41 -8.31
CA PRO A 395 5.00 25.91 -9.68
C PRO A 395 3.80 26.78 -10.07
N GLY A 396 2.59 26.46 -9.64
CA GLY A 396 1.39 27.27 -9.85
C GLY A 396 1.45 28.62 -9.12
N LEU A 397 1.91 28.62 -7.87
CA LEU A 397 2.09 29.82 -7.07
C LEU A 397 3.21 30.71 -7.64
N LEU A 398 4.31 30.11 -8.11
CA LEU A 398 5.39 30.85 -8.78
C LEU A 398 4.90 31.52 -10.07
N LEU A 399 4.13 30.80 -10.88
CA LEU A 399 3.56 31.34 -12.12
C LEU A 399 2.58 32.45 -11.82
N LEU A 400 1.72 32.32 -10.84
CA LEU A 400 0.79 33.35 -10.38
C LEU A 400 1.54 34.58 -9.85
N GLY A 401 2.60 34.38 -9.06
CA GLY A 401 3.47 35.45 -8.59
C GLY A 401 4.15 36.18 -9.73
N LEU A 402 4.61 35.49 -10.76
CA LEU A 402 5.24 36.03 -11.94
C LEU A 402 4.25 36.90 -12.75
N VAL A 403 3.02 36.41 -12.94
CA VAL A 403 1.94 37.20 -13.60
C VAL A 403 1.60 38.45 -12.83
N LEU A 404 1.44 38.38 -11.51
CA LEU A 404 1.18 39.55 -10.67
C LEU A 404 2.34 40.54 -10.71
N TRP A 405 3.58 40.04 -10.75
CA TRP A 405 4.77 40.89 -10.91
C TRP A 405 4.76 41.63 -12.25
N PHE A 406 4.46 40.95 -13.36
CA PHE A 406 4.32 41.59 -14.68
C PHE A 406 3.22 42.65 -14.72
N ILE A 407 2.07 42.37 -14.13
CA ILE A 407 0.97 43.36 -14.02
C ILE A 407 1.42 44.59 -13.22
N SER A 408 2.10 44.36 -12.10
CA SER A 408 2.61 45.45 -11.25
C SER A 408 3.65 46.33 -11.97
N VAL A 409 4.60 45.71 -12.67
CA VAL A 409 5.62 46.45 -13.47
C VAL A 409 4.95 47.18 -14.60
N SER A 410 4.00 46.56 -15.34
CA SER A 410 3.26 47.22 -16.41
C SER A 410 2.49 48.45 -15.92
N TRP A 411 1.82 48.36 -14.76
CA TRP A 411 1.11 49.44 -14.11
C TRP A 411 2.07 50.58 -13.71
N LEU A 412 3.22 50.24 -13.15
CA LEU A 412 4.24 51.21 -12.73
C LEU A 412 4.82 51.98 -13.92
N VAL A 413 5.11 51.29 -15.03
CA VAL A 413 5.60 51.89 -16.28
C VAL A 413 4.52 52.79 -16.90
N SER A 414 3.27 52.34 -16.93
CA SER A 414 2.15 53.14 -17.44
C SER A 414 1.96 54.42 -16.64
N ASN A 415 1.96 54.29 -15.30
CA ASN A 415 1.82 55.45 -14.40
C ASN A 415 3.01 56.43 -14.52
N HIS A 416 4.24 55.91 -14.74
CA HIS A 416 5.41 56.75 -14.95
C HIS A 416 5.33 57.50 -16.28
N ARG A 417 4.90 56.85 -17.37
CA ARG A 417 4.67 57.51 -18.68
C ARG A 417 3.60 58.58 -18.60
N GLU A 418 2.49 58.33 -17.91
CA GLU A 418 1.40 59.29 -17.73
C GLU A 418 1.90 60.54 -16.95
N LYS A 419 2.71 60.35 -15.91
CA LYS A 419 3.32 61.45 -15.16
C LYS A 419 4.29 62.28 -16.02
N GLN A 420 5.08 61.65 -16.88
CA GLN A 420 5.97 62.32 -17.80
C GLN A 420 5.18 63.12 -18.84
N PHE A 421 4.10 62.56 -19.40
CA PHE A 421 3.23 63.22 -20.35
C PHE A 421 2.56 64.44 -19.74
N ARG A 422 2.02 64.37 -18.55
CA ARG A 422 1.43 65.53 -17.82
C ARG A 422 2.44 66.58 -17.50
N ARG A 423 3.69 66.26 -17.19
CA ARG A 423 4.76 67.23 -16.98
C ARG A 423 5.08 67.98 -18.26
N GLN A 424 5.15 67.32 -19.39
CA GLN A 424 5.39 67.95 -20.70
C GLN A 424 4.23 68.90 -21.09
N GLU A 425 2.98 68.46 -20.85
CA GLU A 425 1.82 69.36 -21.03
C GLU A 425 1.88 70.61 -20.14
N TYR A 426 2.23 70.44 -18.87
CA TYR A 426 2.40 71.60 -17.95
C TYR A 426 3.52 72.55 -18.40
N GLU A 427 4.62 72.03 -18.90
CA GLU A 427 5.72 72.85 -19.39
C GLU A 427 5.34 73.60 -20.70
N THR A 428 4.65 72.98 -21.64
CA THR A 428 4.14 73.57 -22.86
C THR A 428 3.12 74.70 -22.58
N VAL A 429 2.18 74.40 -21.67
CA VAL A 429 1.20 75.48 -21.25
C VAL A 429 1.89 76.64 -20.56
N ARG A 430 2.87 76.36 -19.72
CA ARG A 430 3.64 77.39 -19.01
C ARG A 430 4.45 78.27 -19.98
N THR A 431 5.05 77.71 -21.03
CA THR A 431 5.82 78.47 -22.05
C THR A 431 4.89 79.32 -22.88
N ASN A 432 3.72 78.80 -23.28
CA ASN A 432 2.73 79.59 -24.05
C ASN A 432 2.02 80.66 -23.25
N MET A 433 2.09 80.67 -21.91
CA MET A 433 1.54 81.77 -21.06
C MET A 433 2.60 82.82 -20.71
N SER A 434 3.86 82.55 -21.04
CA SER A 434 5.00 83.52 -20.80
C SER A 434 5.40 84.32 -22.04
N GLU A 435 4.84 83.96 -23.20
CA GLU A 435 4.86 84.84 -24.41
C GLU A 435 3.61 85.72 -24.42
#